data_7643926b9101d01e13a21ead2cbe2903
#
_entry.id   7643926b9101d01e13a21ead2cbe2903
#
_cell.length_a   1.000
_cell.length_b   1.000
_cell.length_c   1.000
_cell.angle_alpha   90.00
_cell.angle_beta   90.00
_cell.angle_gamma   90.00
#
_symmetry.space_group_name_H-M   'P 1'
#
loop_
_entity.id
_entity.type
_entity.pdbx_description
1 polymer ?
#
loop_
_entity_poly.entity_id
_entity_poly.type
_entity_poly.pdbx_seq_one_letter_code
_entity_poly.pdbx_strand_id
1 'polypeptide(L)'
;TEVIKWNGEFGDYKFTNGKMSTEELNLYYNSGDIILNIASNEGFGLASCEALRAGTPIIVNVTGGLQDQCGFDLEGNPLTAEDYVKIGSLHNRREWSRNELLGVGNWAYPVWPSNLSLQGSPMTPYIFDDRVDFVEVGEKLGYAFRAGKEHLEKVGMEGHDWVVNESGMGSESMGMSFIDAIDGCLENWAPRKRFEMYEV
;
A
#
# COMPACT_ATOMS: atom_id res chain seq x y z
N THR A 1 -21.78 -14.69 8.53
CA THR A 1 -20.93 -13.75 9.32
C THR A 1 -20.93 -14.23 10.77
N GLU A 2 -19.82 -14.80 11.23
CA GLU A 2 -19.66 -15.06 12.65
C GLU A 2 -19.20 -13.77 13.33
N VAL A 3 -19.98 -13.29 14.28
CA VAL A 3 -19.61 -12.18 15.13
C VAL A 3 -18.99 -12.76 16.39
N ILE A 4 -17.69 -12.65 16.54
CA ILE A 4 -17.02 -12.93 17.81
C ILE A 4 -17.05 -11.63 18.60
N LYS A 5 -17.90 -11.58 19.60
CA LYS A 5 -17.90 -10.48 20.56
C LYS A 5 -16.86 -10.76 21.63
N TRP A 6 -15.85 -9.92 21.69
CA TRP A 6 -14.93 -9.86 22.81
C TRP A 6 -15.30 -8.63 23.64
N ASN A 7 -15.89 -8.86 24.82
CA ASN A 7 -16.17 -7.79 25.77
C ASN A 7 -14.89 -7.49 26.54
N GLY A 8 -14.02 -6.71 25.94
CA GLY A 8 -12.85 -6.13 26.60
C GLY A 8 -13.05 -4.65 26.86
N GLU A 9 -12.20 -4.04 27.65
CA GLU A 9 -12.22 -2.59 27.92
C GLU A 9 -12.03 -1.71 26.66
N PHE A 10 -11.76 -2.31 25.48
CA PHE A 10 -11.33 -1.63 24.26
C PHE A 10 -12.21 -1.85 23.04
N GLY A 11 -13.42 -2.34 23.19
CA GLY A 11 -14.40 -2.43 22.10
C GLY A 11 -14.73 -3.84 21.62
N ASP A 12 -15.56 -3.92 20.61
CA ASP A 12 -16.08 -5.16 20.02
C ASP A 12 -15.27 -5.50 18.75
N TYR A 13 -14.91 -6.79 18.62
CA TYR A 13 -14.30 -7.33 17.40
C TYR A 13 -15.36 -8.06 16.58
N LYS A 14 -15.34 -7.83 15.27
CA LYS A 14 -16.20 -8.52 14.35
C LYS A 14 -15.36 -9.19 13.27
N PHE A 15 -15.46 -10.50 13.17
CA PHE A 15 -14.85 -11.26 12.07
C PHE A 15 -15.91 -11.57 11.03
N THR A 16 -15.57 -11.37 9.77
CA THR A 16 -16.38 -11.78 8.63
C THR A 16 -15.84 -13.07 8.06
N ASN A 17 -16.65 -14.11 8.05
CA ASN A 17 -16.31 -15.37 7.39
C ASN A 17 -17.10 -15.48 6.08
N GLY A 18 -16.40 -15.69 5.00
CA GLY A 18 -16.98 -15.90 3.68
C GLY A 18 -16.80 -14.73 2.73
N LYS A 19 -17.20 -14.95 1.50
CA LYS A 19 -17.13 -13.95 0.43
C LYS A 19 -18.28 -12.96 0.58
N MET A 20 -17.96 -11.68 0.63
CA MET A 20 -18.96 -10.59 0.62
C MET A 20 -19.24 -10.14 -0.82
N SER A 21 -20.43 -9.61 -1.06
CA SER A 21 -20.73 -8.90 -2.29
C SER A 21 -19.96 -7.57 -2.36
N THR A 22 -19.85 -6.99 -3.54
CA THR A 22 -19.20 -5.69 -3.72
C THR A 22 -19.92 -4.59 -2.93
N GLU A 23 -21.24 -4.65 -2.87
CA GLU A 23 -22.09 -3.72 -2.13
C GLU A 23 -21.86 -3.83 -0.62
N GLU A 24 -21.81 -5.06 -0.10
CA GLU A 24 -21.52 -5.29 1.31
C GLU A 24 -20.10 -4.80 1.67
N LEU A 25 -19.11 -5.10 0.83
CA LEU A 25 -17.73 -4.67 1.04
C LEU A 25 -17.62 -3.14 1.06
N ASN A 26 -18.30 -2.48 0.12
CA ASN A 26 -18.36 -1.02 0.07
C ASN A 26 -18.96 -0.41 1.35
N LEU A 27 -20.02 -1.03 1.91
CA LEU A 27 -20.58 -0.58 3.19
C LEU A 27 -19.57 -0.70 4.35
N TYR A 28 -18.74 -1.77 4.36
CA TYR A 28 -17.71 -1.91 5.38
C TYR A 28 -16.66 -0.81 5.27
N TYR A 29 -16.15 -0.52 4.07
CA TYR A 29 -15.17 0.55 3.88
C TYR A 29 -15.74 1.92 4.30
N ASN A 30 -16.96 2.22 3.91
CA ASN A 30 -17.62 3.49 4.28
C ASN A 30 -18.04 3.58 5.77
N SER A 31 -18.07 2.47 6.50
CA SER A 31 -18.40 2.47 7.93
C SER A 31 -17.19 2.66 8.84
N GLY A 32 -15.99 2.51 8.31
CA GLY A 32 -14.74 2.67 9.05
C GLY A 32 -14.23 4.12 9.01
N ASP A 33 -13.74 4.61 10.13
CA ASP A 33 -13.07 5.93 10.17
C ASP A 33 -11.65 5.87 9.64
N ILE A 34 -11.01 4.70 9.68
CA ILE A 34 -9.66 4.44 9.17
C ILE A 34 -9.46 2.95 8.87
N ILE A 35 -8.70 2.63 7.86
CA ILE A 35 -8.29 1.25 7.54
C ILE A 35 -6.85 1.01 7.97
N LEU A 36 -6.64 -0.14 8.60
CA LEU A 36 -5.34 -0.61 9.04
C LEU A 36 -4.90 -1.83 8.20
N ASN A 37 -3.84 -1.67 7.42
CA ASN A 37 -3.20 -2.76 6.69
C ASN A 37 -1.71 -2.86 7.07
N ILE A 38 -1.41 -3.76 7.97
CA ILE A 38 -0.06 -3.99 8.51
C ILE A 38 0.56 -5.30 8.00
N ALA A 39 0.24 -5.67 6.78
CA ALA A 39 0.85 -6.83 6.12
C ALA A 39 2.38 -6.71 6.13
N SER A 40 3.06 -7.82 6.33
CA SER A 40 4.52 -7.89 6.31
C SER A 40 5.09 -7.97 4.89
N ASN A 41 4.25 -8.34 3.94
CA ASN A 41 4.55 -8.43 2.52
C ASN A 41 3.23 -8.32 1.75
N GLU A 42 3.16 -7.39 0.82
CA GLU A 42 1.94 -7.14 0.06
C GLU A 42 2.28 -6.78 -1.39
N GLY A 43 1.63 -7.43 -2.34
CA GLY A 43 1.88 -7.17 -3.76
C GLY A 43 1.38 -5.79 -4.19
N PHE A 44 0.11 -5.51 -3.96
CA PHE A 44 -0.52 -4.23 -4.30
C PHE A 44 -1.26 -3.61 -3.11
N GLY A 45 -2.04 -4.41 -2.36
CA GLY A 45 -2.86 -3.93 -1.25
C GLY A 45 -4.25 -3.47 -1.71
N LEU A 46 -5.00 -4.37 -2.36
CA LEU A 46 -6.35 -4.05 -2.86
C LEU A 46 -7.24 -3.43 -1.79
N ALA A 47 -7.23 -3.97 -0.58
CA ALA A 47 -8.07 -3.48 0.51
C ALA A 47 -7.81 -2.01 0.87
N SER A 48 -6.55 -1.59 0.86
CA SER A 48 -6.17 -0.20 1.15
C SER A 48 -6.55 0.73 0.00
N CYS A 49 -6.37 0.30 -1.25
CA CYS A 49 -6.78 1.06 -2.43
C CYS A 49 -8.32 1.21 -2.50
N GLU A 50 -9.07 0.15 -2.20
CA GLU A 50 -10.53 0.17 -2.13
C GLU A 50 -11.02 1.08 -1.01
N ALA A 51 -10.35 1.09 0.14
CA ALA A 51 -10.65 2.00 1.24
C ALA A 51 -10.45 3.48 0.84
N LEU A 52 -9.33 3.80 0.19
CA LEU A 52 -9.11 5.15 -0.35
C LEU A 52 -10.20 5.55 -1.36
N ARG A 53 -10.59 4.63 -2.26
CA ARG A 53 -11.70 4.88 -3.18
C ARG A 53 -13.04 5.11 -2.46
N ALA A 54 -13.22 4.57 -1.27
CA ALA A 54 -14.39 4.84 -0.42
C ALA A 54 -14.25 6.11 0.42
N GLY A 55 -13.13 6.84 0.32
CA GLY A 55 -12.88 8.04 1.11
C GLY A 55 -12.41 7.75 2.54
N THR A 56 -11.87 6.56 2.78
CA THR A 56 -11.38 6.15 4.11
C THR A 56 -9.87 6.20 4.13
N PRO A 57 -9.24 6.97 5.03
CA PRO A 57 -7.78 7.08 5.14
C PRO A 57 -7.16 5.77 5.65
N ILE A 58 -5.85 5.61 5.43
CA ILE A 58 -5.14 4.36 5.65
C ILE A 58 -3.97 4.50 6.63
N ILE A 59 -3.79 3.48 7.48
CA ILE A 59 -2.52 3.22 8.19
C ILE A 59 -1.92 1.98 7.53
N VAL A 60 -0.73 2.08 6.98
CA VAL A 60 -0.11 0.98 6.23
C VAL A 60 1.34 0.77 6.60
N ASN A 61 1.77 -0.50 6.64
CA ASN A 61 3.19 -0.83 6.70
C ASN A 61 3.85 -0.45 5.36
N VAL A 62 5.01 0.22 5.41
CA VAL A 62 5.76 0.62 4.21
C VAL A 62 6.45 -0.61 3.61
N THR A 63 5.69 -1.39 2.85
CA THR A 63 6.16 -2.63 2.21
C THR A 63 5.42 -2.86 0.89
N GLY A 64 6.13 -3.35 -0.12
CA GLY A 64 5.55 -3.69 -1.42
C GLY A 64 4.65 -2.57 -1.97
N GLY A 65 3.52 -2.93 -2.55
CA GLY A 65 2.58 -1.97 -3.14
C GLY A 65 1.82 -1.08 -2.13
N LEU A 66 1.91 -1.34 -0.82
CA LEU A 66 1.32 -0.44 0.17
C LEU A 66 2.04 0.90 0.22
N GLN A 67 3.35 0.93 -0.04
CA GLN A 67 4.12 2.16 -0.09
C GLN A 67 3.65 3.09 -1.22
N ASP A 68 3.22 2.52 -2.35
CA ASP A 68 2.77 3.28 -3.52
C ASP A 68 1.46 4.03 -3.24
N GLN A 69 0.68 3.56 -2.27
CA GLN A 69 -0.60 4.14 -1.86
C GLN A 69 -0.46 5.28 -0.84
N CYS A 70 0.75 5.51 -0.35
CA CYS A 70 1.03 6.59 0.61
C CYS A 70 1.13 7.98 -0.04
N GLY A 71 1.15 8.06 -1.36
CA GLY A 71 1.34 9.34 -2.06
C GLY A 71 2.67 10.00 -1.69
N PHE A 72 3.74 9.22 -1.60
CA PHE A 72 5.08 9.76 -1.31
C PHE A 72 5.56 10.66 -2.43
N ASP A 73 6.14 11.78 -2.05
CA ASP A 73 6.80 12.71 -2.95
C ASP A 73 8.15 13.20 -2.38
N LEU A 74 9.00 13.74 -3.25
CA LEU A 74 10.19 14.48 -2.88
C LEU A 74 10.04 15.91 -3.40
N GLU A 75 9.95 16.87 -2.48
CA GLU A 75 9.80 18.28 -2.82
C GLU A 75 8.61 18.54 -3.78
N GLY A 76 7.51 17.81 -3.59
CA GLY A 76 6.31 17.91 -4.40
C GLY A 76 6.34 17.13 -5.72
N ASN A 77 7.38 16.33 -5.97
CA ASN A 77 7.44 15.44 -7.13
C ASN A 77 7.20 13.99 -6.71
N PRO A 78 6.26 13.27 -7.34
CA PRO A 78 6.03 11.86 -7.05
C PRO A 78 7.31 11.03 -7.18
N LEU A 79 7.48 10.05 -6.30
CA LEU A 79 8.64 9.17 -6.33
C LEU A 79 8.73 8.39 -7.64
N THR A 80 9.91 8.29 -8.18
CA THR A 80 10.21 7.45 -9.34
C THR A 80 10.49 6.01 -8.93
N ALA A 81 10.46 5.07 -9.88
CA ALA A 81 10.85 3.69 -9.64
C ALA A 81 12.28 3.57 -9.08
N GLU A 82 13.19 4.45 -9.49
CA GLU A 82 14.57 4.50 -8.96
C GLU A 82 14.60 4.92 -7.48
N ASP A 83 13.72 5.84 -7.08
CA ASP A 83 13.62 6.28 -5.69
C ASP A 83 13.07 5.15 -4.81
N TYR A 84 12.06 4.42 -5.28
CA TYR A 84 11.55 3.23 -4.59
C TYR A 84 12.61 2.12 -4.44
N VAL A 85 13.48 1.93 -5.42
CA VAL A 85 14.62 1.00 -5.30
C VAL A 85 15.60 1.46 -4.21
N LYS A 86 15.84 2.77 -4.10
CA LYS A 86 16.69 3.32 -3.03
C LYS A 86 16.06 3.15 -1.65
N ILE A 87 14.74 3.37 -1.54
CA ILE A 87 13.97 3.15 -0.29
C ILE A 87 13.99 1.67 0.11
N GLY A 88 14.00 0.75 -0.86
CA GLY A 88 13.80 -0.68 -0.66
C GLY A 88 14.84 -1.41 0.20
N SER A 89 16.01 -0.83 0.49
CA SER A 89 16.97 -1.45 1.41
C SER A 89 16.65 -1.07 2.86
N LEU A 90 16.78 -2.02 3.78
CA LEU A 90 16.48 -1.82 5.21
C LEU A 90 17.27 -0.66 5.85
N HIS A 91 18.50 -0.46 5.38
CA HIS A 91 19.35 0.63 5.85
C HIS A 91 18.77 1.99 5.41
N ASN A 92 18.37 2.07 4.15
CA ASN A 92 17.84 3.28 3.57
C ASN A 92 16.44 3.63 4.10
N ARG A 93 15.60 2.64 4.45
CA ARG A 93 14.25 2.89 5.02
C ARG A 93 14.30 3.72 6.30
N ARG A 94 15.29 3.51 7.16
CA ARG A 94 15.49 4.32 8.37
C ARG A 94 15.92 5.75 8.05
N GLU A 95 16.67 5.96 6.99
CA GLU A 95 17.04 7.30 6.51
C GLU A 95 15.84 7.99 5.88
N TRP A 96 15.09 7.27 5.05
CA TRP A 96 13.87 7.79 4.42
C TRP A 96 12.78 8.15 5.42
N SER A 97 12.58 7.36 6.47
CA SER A 97 11.60 7.67 7.52
C SER A 97 11.92 8.96 8.29
N ARG A 98 13.15 9.45 8.18
CA ARG A 98 13.65 10.68 8.81
C ARG A 98 13.94 11.79 7.80
N ASN A 99 13.67 11.55 6.54
CA ASN A 99 13.92 12.53 5.51
C ASN A 99 12.81 13.59 5.56
N GLU A 100 13.17 14.80 6.01
CA GLU A 100 12.26 15.92 6.11
C GLU A 100 11.72 16.42 4.76
N LEU A 101 12.36 16.01 3.66
CA LEU A 101 11.93 16.33 2.29
C LEU A 101 10.94 15.31 1.72
N LEU A 102 10.72 14.18 2.42
CA LEU A 102 9.76 13.18 2.00
C LEU A 102 8.36 13.63 2.40
N GLY A 103 7.58 14.05 1.42
CA GLY A 103 6.16 14.29 1.54
C GLY A 103 5.37 12.98 1.62
N VAL A 104 4.23 13.03 2.28
CA VAL A 104 3.27 11.93 2.42
C VAL A 104 1.89 12.48 2.18
N GLY A 105 1.05 11.78 1.45
CA GLY A 105 -0.35 12.17 1.28
C GLY A 105 -1.08 12.25 2.64
N ASN A 106 -1.88 13.28 2.82
CA ASN A 106 -2.57 13.53 4.10
C ASN A 106 -3.48 12.37 4.54
N TRP A 107 -3.92 11.54 3.59
CA TRP A 107 -4.76 10.36 3.81
C TRP A 107 -4.00 9.14 4.32
N ALA A 108 -2.67 9.17 4.28
CA ALA A 108 -1.84 8.02 4.60
C ALA A 108 -1.02 8.27 5.87
N TYR A 109 -1.03 7.27 6.74
CA TYR A 109 -0.22 7.22 7.95
C TYR A 109 0.76 6.04 7.82
N PRO A 110 1.90 6.22 7.12
CA PRO A 110 2.86 5.16 6.92
C PRO A 110 3.50 4.74 8.24
N VAL A 111 3.66 3.43 8.41
CA VAL A 111 4.42 2.80 9.49
C VAL A 111 5.66 2.17 8.87
N TRP A 112 6.82 2.58 9.31
CA TRP A 112 8.08 2.08 8.77
C TRP A 112 8.47 0.75 9.44
N PRO A 113 8.89 -0.26 8.66
CA PRO A 113 9.28 -1.54 9.22
C PRO A 113 10.41 -1.40 10.24
N SER A 114 10.24 -2.03 11.41
CA SER A 114 11.25 -2.04 12.47
C SER A 114 12.46 -2.92 12.12
N ASN A 115 12.21 -4.02 11.41
CA ASN A 115 13.23 -4.95 10.94
C ASN A 115 12.73 -5.84 9.80
N LEU A 116 13.64 -6.62 9.21
CA LEU A 116 13.32 -7.73 8.30
C LEU A 116 13.43 -9.05 9.04
N SER A 117 12.49 -9.95 8.82
CA SER A 117 12.59 -11.33 9.27
C SER A 117 12.65 -12.29 8.09
N LEU A 118 13.53 -13.27 8.20
CA LEU A 118 13.60 -14.35 7.21
C LEU A 118 12.40 -15.27 7.40
N GLN A 119 11.59 -15.37 6.36
CA GLN A 119 10.45 -16.26 6.25
C GLN A 119 10.67 -17.10 5.00
N GLY A 120 11.14 -18.27 5.14
CA GLY A 120 11.39 -19.14 4.01
C GLY A 120 10.86 -20.53 4.27
N SER A 121 10.60 -21.26 3.19
CA SER A 121 10.38 -22.69 3.21
C SER A 121 11.46 -23.37 2.37
N PRO A 122 11.65 -24.69 2.47
CA PRO A 122 12.58 -25.39 1.61
C PRO A 122 12.34 -25.15 0.11
N MET A 123 11.08 -24.90 -0.27
CA MET A 123 10.67 -24.63 -1.66
C MET A 123 10.97 -23.18 -2.10
N THR A 124 10.93 -22.24 -1.17
CA THR A 124 11.13 -20.79 -1.39
C THR A 124 11.99 -20.22 -0.26
N PRO A 125 13.30 -20.54 -0.26
CA PRO A 125 14.22 -20.03 0.76
C PRO A 125 14.47 -18.54 0.58
N TYR A 126 14.87 -17.88 1.67
CA TYR A 126 15.30 -16.48 1.65
C TYR A 126 14.23 -15.44 1.30
N ILE A 127 12.97 -15.70 1.66
CA ILE A 127 11.93 -14.67 1.66
C ILE A 127 12.12 -13.81 2.90
N PHE A 128 12.18 -12.50 2.71
CA PHE A 128 12.27 -11.53 3.80
C PHE A 128 10.97 -10.76 3.90
N ASP A 129 10.42 -10.75 5.11
CA ASP A 129 9.20 -10.00 5.45
C ASP A 129 9.56 -8.76 6.24
N ASP A 130 8.91 -7.65 5.90
CA ASP A 130 8.99 -6.40 6.61
C ASP A 130 8.15 -6.46 7.90
N ARG A 131 8.82 -6.39 9.05
CA ARG A 131 8.15 -6.43 10.35
C ARG A 131 7.68 -5.04 10.76
N VAL A 132 6.38 -4.91 10.87
CA VAL A 132 5.74 -3.67 11.32
C VAL A 132 6.19 -3.29 12.73
N ASP A 133 6.34 -2.01 12.98
CA ASP A 133 6.52 -1.48 14.32
C ASP A 133 5.16 -1.28 15.01
N PHE A 134 4.82 -2.16 15.94
CA PHE A 134 3.52 -2.10 16.64
C PHE A 134 3.39 -0.88 17.55
N VAL A 135 4.49 -0.31 18.03
CA VAL A 135 4.45 0.92 18.83
C VAL A 135 4.05 2.08 17.90
N GLU A 136 4.69 2.18 16.74
CA GLU A 136 4.35 3.20 15.76
C GLU A 136 2.90 3.05 15.25
N VAL A 137 2.42 1.82 15.03
CA VAL A 137 1.00 1.57 14.71
C VAL A 137 0.09 2.16 15.80
N GLY A 138 0.39 1.89 17.06
CA GLY A 138 -0.38 2.42 18.20
C GLY A 138 -0.36 3.94 18.25
N GLU A 139 0.77 4.57 17.96
CA GLU A 139 0.91 6.03 17.88
C GLU A 139 0.06 6.63 16.75
N LYS A 140 0.10 6.02 15.54
CA LYS A 140 -0.73 6.47 14.40
C LYS A 140 -2.23 6.31 14.67
N LEU A 141 -2.64 5.19 15.27
CA LEU A 141 -4.04 5.00 15.71
C LEU A 141 -4.45 6.03 16.76
N GLY A 142 -3.60 6.27 17.75
CA GLY A 142 -3.83 7.30 18.78
C GLY A 142 -3.89 8.71 18.19
N TYR A 143 -3.09 9.00 17.18
CA TYR A 143 -3.16 10.27 16.45
C TYR A 143 -4.51 10.38 15.72
N ALA A 144 -4.89 9.40 14.91
CA ALA A 144 -6.14 9.38 14.17
C ALA A 144 -7.36 9.57 15.08
N PHE A 145 -7.38 8.86 16.22
CA PHE A 145 -8.44 9.01 17.22
C PHE A 145 -8.54 10.43 17.76
N ARG A 146 -7.40 11.07 18.09
CA ARG A 146 -7.37 12.45 18.61
C ARG A 146 -7.71 13.49 17.54
N ALA A 147 -7.36 13.24 16.30
CA ALA A 147 -7.67 14.12 15.17
C ALA A 147 -9.18 14.21 14.92
N GLY A 148 -9.91 13.12 15.22
CA GLY A 148 -11.37 13.07 15.19
C GLY A 148 -11.94 12.85 13.80
N LYS A 149 -13.22 12.54 13.78
CA LYS A 149 -13.94 12.10 12.58
C LYS A 149 -13.91 13.12 11.44
N GLU A 150 -14.17 14.38 11.73
CA GLU A 150 -14.19 15.44 10.70
C GLU A 150 -12.86 15.57 9.97
N HIS A 151 -11.73 15.45 10.70
CA HIS A 151 -10.41 15.43 10.09
C HIS A 151 -10.21 14.20 9.21
N LEU A 152 -10.59 13.02 9.70
CA LEU A 152 -10.41 11.77 8.95
C LEU A 152 -11.27 11.72 7.68
N GLU A 153 -12.51 12.21 7.73
CA GLU A 153 -13.38 12.36 6.56
C GLU A 153 -12.74 13.31 5.52
N LYS A 154 -12.21 14.45 5.97
CA LYS A 154 -11.54 15.40 5.07
C LYS A 154 -10.35 14.77 4.36
N VAL A 155 -9.40 14.20 5.11
CA VAL A 155 -8.19 13.62 4.51
C VAL A 155 -8.49 12.35 3.72
N GLY A 156 -9.52 11.59 4.11
CA GLY A 156 -10.02 10.45 3.34
C GLY A 156 -10.52 10.87 1.95
N MET A 157 -11.24 11.99 1.85
CA MET A 157 -11.68 12.53 0.56
C MET A 157 -10.50 13.04 -0.29
N GLU A 158 -9.46 13.61 0.32
CA GLU A 158 -8.23 13.94 -0.40
C GLU A 158 -7.58 12.67 -0.99
N GLY A 159 -7.57 11.57 -0.23
CA GLY A 159 -7.10 10.26 -0.71
C GLY A 159 -7.98 9.67 -1.83
N HIS A 160 -9.29 9.86 -1.73
CA HIS A 160 -10.23 9.47 -2.78
C HIS A 160 -9.90 10.21 -4.09
N ASP A 161 -9.79 11.53 -4.03
CA ASP A 161 -9.50 12.35 -5.20
C ASP A 161 -8.17 11.97 -5.85
N TRP A 162 -7.15 11.75 -5.02
CA TRP A 162 -5.84 11.31 -5.48
C TRP A 162 -5.89 9.94 -6.15
N VAL A 163 -6.52 8.93 -5.52
CA VAL A 163 -6.55 7.56 -6.08
C VAL A 163 -7.37 7.47 -7.36
N VAL A 164 -8.41 8.30 -7.50
CA VAL A 164 -9.28 8.31 -8.67
C VAL A 164 -8.66 9.09 -9.84
N ASN A 165 -8.03 10.23 -9.56
CA ASN A 165 -7.67 11.19 -10.59
C ASN A 165 -6.17 11.28 -10.88
N GLU A 166 -5.30 10.91 -9.92
CA GLU A 166 -3.87 11.21 -10.02
C GLU A 166 -2.98 9.96 -9.97
N SER A 167 -3.34 8.97 -9.14
CA SER A 167 -2.45 7.83 -8.85
C SER A 167 -2.23 6.85 -10.02
N GLY A 168 -3.10 6.86 -11.01
CA GLY A 168 -3.10 5.85 -12.07
C GLY A 168 -3.56 4.44 -11.63
N MET A 169 -3.99 4.27 -10.38
CA MET A 169 -4.41 2.97 -9.81
C MET A 169 -5.83 2.54 -10.21
N GLY A 170 -6.52 3.35 -11.00
CA GLY A 170 -7.83 3.01 -11.54
C GLY A 170 -7.76 1.97 -12.65
N SER A 171 -8.82 1.16 -12.82
CA SER A 171 -8.89 0.14 -13.88
C SER A 171 -8.79 0.72 -15.30
N GLU A 172 -9.31 1.92 -15.51
CA GLU A 172 -9.23 2.62 -16.79
C GLU A 172 -7.78 3.06 -17.10
N SER A 173 -7.11 3.71 -16.14
CA SER A 173 -5.70 4.11 -16.27
C SER A 173 -4.79 2.89 -16.47
N MET A 174 -5.04 1.81 -15.75
CA MET A 174 -4.32 0.55 -15.93
C MET A 174 -4.54 -0.01 -17.35
N GLY A 175 -5.79 0.01 -17.84
CA GLY A 175 -6.11 -0.46 -19.18
C GLY A 175 -5.37 0.35 -20.26
N MET A 176 -5.35 1.67 -20.14
CA MET A 176 -4.61 2.54 -21.05
C MET A 176 -3.11 2.27 -21.00
N SER A 177 -2.52 2.14 -19.80
CA SER A 177 -1.10 1.82 -19.63
C SER A 177 -0.72 0.48 -20.27
N PHE A 178 -1.61 -0.53 -20.22
CA PHE A 178 -1.39 -1.80 -20.93
C PHE A 178 -1.40 -1.64 -22.43
N ILE A 179 -2.33 -0.87 -22.97
CA ILE A 179 -2.42 -0.59 -24.42
C ILE A 179 -1.12 0.10 -24.88
N ASP A 180 -0.73 1.18 -24.21
CA ASP A 180 0.48 1.93 -24.54
C ASP A 180 1.74 1.07 -24.46
N ALA A 181 1.82 0.21 -23.43
CA ALA A 181 2.95 -0.71 -23.27
C ALA A 181 3.01 -1.76 -24.39
N ILE A 182 1.85 -2.32 -24.81
CA ILE A 182 1.78 -3.28 -25.89
C ILE A 182 2.15 -2.62 -27.21
N ASP A 183 1.59 -1.45 -27.50
CA ASP A 183 1.87 -0.71 -28.73
C ASP A 183 3.36 -0.33 -28.80
N GLY A 184 3.93 0.19 -27.69
CA GLY A 184 5.35 0.48 -27.62
C GLY A 184 6.25 -0.76 -27.78
N CYS A 185 5.82 -1.91 -27.26
CA CYS A 185 6.51 -3.18 -27.49
C CYS A 185 6.47 -3.61 -28.96
N LEU A 186 5.32 -3.48 -29.61
CA LEU A 186 5.16 -3.84 -31.03
C LEU A 186 5.95 -2.93 -31.96
N GLU A 187 5.94 -1.62 -31.69
CA GLU A 187 6.69 -0.62 -32.47
C GLU A 187 8.21 -0.81 -32.35
N ASN A 188 8.70 -1.16 -31.18
CA ASN A 188 10.12 -1.27 -30.88
C ASN A 188 10.62 -2.73 -30.93
N TRP A 189 9.76 -3.69 -31.31
CA TRP A 189 10.16 -5.09 -31.31
C TRP A 189 11.21 -5.36 -32.39
N ALA A 190 12.28 -6.00 -31.98
CA ALA A 190 13.30 -6.54 -32.87
C ALA A 190 13.56 -8.02 -32.53
N PRO A 191 13.76 -8.89 -33.54
CA PRO A 191 14.10 -10.28 -33.29
C PRO A 191 15.35 -10.38 -32.44
N ARG A 192 15.33 -11.23 -31.41
CA ARG A 192 16.55 -11.53 -30.65
C ARG A 192 17.60 -12.11 -31.60
N LYS A 193 18.83 -11.67 -31.48
CA LYS A 193 19.98 -12.32 -32.17
C LYS A 193 19.97 -13.79 -31.75
N ARG A 194 19.98 -14.70 -32.74
CA ARG A 194 20.17 -16.13 -32.48
C ARG A 194 21.57 -16.35 -31.94
N PHE A 195 21.68 -17.15 -30.90
CA PHE A 195 23.00 -17.62 -30.47
C PHE A 195 23.55 -18.53 -31.57
N GLU A 196 24.74 -18.25 -32.05
CA GLU A 196 25.52 -19.18 -32.90
C GLU A 196 26.28 -20.09 -31.95
N MET A 197 26.08 -21.41 -32.06
CA MET A 197 26.91 -22.37 -31.38
C MET A 197 28.12 -22.62 -32.25
N TYR A 198 29.30 -22.32 -31.73
CA TYR A 198 30.54 -22.74 -32.35
C TYR A 198 30.95 -24.07 -31.74
N GLU A 199 31.17 -25.10 -32.58
CA GLU A 199 31.91 -26.31 -32.17
C GLU A 199 33.39 -25.92 -31.95
N VAL A 200 33.91 -26.26 -30.77
CA VAL A 200 35.32 -26.06 -30.39
C VAL A 200 36.08 -27.35 -30.67
#